data_c6c5c3a90afde4b9e7f0fa808bbaaea6
#
_entry.id   c6c5c3a90afde4b9e7f0fa808bbaaea6
#
_cell.length_a   1.000
_cell.length_b   1.000
_cell.length_c   1.000
_cell.angle_alpha   90.00
_cell.angle_beta   90.00
_cell.angle_gamma   90.00
#
_symmetry.space_group_name_H-M   'P 1'
#
loop_
_entity.id
_entity.type
_entity.pdbx_description
1 polymer ?
#
loop_
_entity_poly.entity_id
_entity_poly.type
_entity_poly.pdbx_seq_one_letter_code
_entity_poly.pdbx_strand_id
1 'polypeptide(L)'
;MKLKAKASHGLFPSSVELEAWSWPLSEIGEALVELAYRSGLSTERVAGIPPMPQPVDEETMTQWLHLASSPCEVEMEPVETTYGEVENMLQSVAPALLYVPEIEEGGEARVVALLRSGRWRLRVIGPDRLIYRVAPVALRDAWCAAVDREYGPALADLLQAVDLSERRQVQARRAILGVQLGGMPMRGCWMMRRAPHAALLQQSQETRLPGLGLVFIASHSAALLFTLIGWRLMGHAAIHERFVPGWLWGWALLVLTAMVFQALAALTQGWLAIGVGSLLKRRLLFGSLQLQPEEIRHQGIGQFLGRILEIETVSQVAAAGGFGVLLSGLQLLAALGLLSLGAGGGILASAFGIWSVVVGLLLWRDLKLHEIWAQMYRDMTNDLVERMVGHRTRLAQEASEHWHDDEDALLSQYLDQTARVDRLQVLIQAVLPHGWLVVGLIGLIPVMLGPPPSLVGLAISLGGIMLANQALTQLVAGAPSLVMAVVAWKQLQPLHEAAKRPMEATTVEGGQLAAGLRAEPGEAIIRARGLSFRYREQGRYVLQDCHVDIRSGDRLLLEGGSGGGKSTLAALLSGLRQSSGGILLFRGYDRMTLGGATWRRQVVSVPQFHENHVFTG
;
A
#
# COMPACT_ATOMS: atom_id res chain seq x y z
N MET A 1 -25.97 -22.38 -9.39
CA MET A 1 -25.15 -21.70 -10.42
C MET A 1 -24.43 -22.77 -11.20
N LYS A 2 -24.88 -23.07 -12.44
CA LYS A 2 -24.37 -24.20 -13.24
C LYS A 2 -23.02 -23.85 -13.87
N LEU A 3 -21.96 -24.51 -13.42
CA LEU A 3 -20.61 -24.44 -13.98
C LEU A 3 -20.57 -25.41 -15.19
N LYS A 4 -20.52 -24.88 -16.41
CA LYS A 4 -20.17 -25.68 -17.58
C LYS A 4 -18.66 -25.90 -17.61
N ALA A 5 -18.23 -27.12 -17.31
CA ALA A 5 -16.85 -27.54 -17.53
C ALA A 5 -16.79 -28.28 -18.88
N LYS A 6 -16.24 -27.64 -19.91
CA LYS A 6 -15.82 -28.31 -21.13
C LYS A 6 -14.28 -28.24 -21.15
N ALA A 7 -13.66 -29.39 -21.07
CA ALA A 7 -12.21 -29.53 -21.26
C ALA A 7 -11.97 -29.76 -22.74
N SER A 8 -11.35 -28.81 -23.44
CA SER A 8 -10.83 -29.02 -24.79
C SER A 8 -9.39 -29.54 -24.71
N HIS A 9 -9.10 -30.56 -25.52
CA HIS A 9 -7.77 -31.16 -25.67
C HIS A 9 -7.01 -30.58 -26.89
N GLY A 10 -7.37 -29.37 -27.37
CA GLY A 10 -6.68 -28.66 -28.43
C GLY A 10 -5.48 -27.86 -27.94
N LEU A 11 -4.42 -27.77 -28.75
CA LEU A 11 -3.16 -27.06 -28.45
C LEU A 11 -3.30 -25.52 -28.49
N PHE A 12 -4.35 -25.00 -29.11
CA PHE A 12 -4.79 -23.63 -29.08
C PHE A 12 -6.30 -23.60 -28.76
N PRO A 13 -6.81 -22.62 -28.03
CA PRO A 13 -8.25 -22.44 -27.96
C PRO A 13 -8.75 -22.20 -29.39
N SER A 14 -9.77 -22.97 -29.81
CA SER A 14 -10.42 -22.70 -31.08
C SER A 14 -10.98 -21.28 -31.07
N SER A 15 -11.08 -20.61 -32.23
CA SER A 15 -11.68 -19.26 -32.34
C SER A 15 -13.06 -19.21 -31.66
N VAL A 16 -13.85 -20.25 -31.77
CA VAL A 16 -15.16 -20.43 -31.11
C VAL A 16 -15.03 -20.50 -29.56
N GLU A 17 -13.96 -21.10 -29.04
CA GLU A 17 -13.75 -21.15 -27.58
C GLU A 17 -13.31 -19.78 -27.02
N LEU A 18 -12.44 -19.06 -27.75
CA LEU A 18 -12.01 -17.73 -27.39
C LEU A 18 -13.19 -16.74 -27.36
N GLU A 19 -14.07 -16.80 -28.35
CA GLU A 19 -15.27 -15.99 -28.45
C GLU A 19 -16.21 -16.18 -27.24
N ALA A 20 -16.30 -17.39 -26.73
CA ALA A 20 -17.18 -17.68 -25.61
C ALA A 20 -16.77 -16.98 -24.30
N TRP A 21 -15.47 -16.73 -24.09
CA TRP A 21 -14.97 -16.16 -22.82
C TRP A 21 -14.22 -14.84 -22.99
N SER A 22 -14.16 -14.27 -24.19
CA SER A 22 -13.62 -12.94 -24.47
C SER A 22 -14.70 -11.98 -24.97
N TRP A 23 -14.56 -10.70 -24.66
CA TRP A 23 -15.48 -9.64 -25.05
C TRP A 23 -15.02 -8.99 -26.35
N PRO A 24 -15.94 -8.60 -27.26
CA PRO A 24 -15.57 -7.72 -28.37
C PRO A 24 -15.09 -6.38 -27.81
N LEU A 25 -14.18 -5.72 -28.53
CA LEU A 25 -13.60 -4.45 -28.07
C LEU A 25 -14.66 -3.35 -27.92
N SER A 26 -15.73 -3.39 -28.70
CA SER A 26 -16.88 -2.48 -28.59
C SER A 26 -17.61 -2.56 -27.24
N GLU A 27 -17.53 -3.71 -26.56
CA GLU A 27 -18.18 -3.96 -25.25
C GLU A 27 -17.22 -3.90 -24.06
N ILE A 28 -16.01 -3.35 -24.23
CA ILE A 28 -15.00 -3.25 -23.15
C ILE A 28 -15.53 -2.54 -21.92
N GLY A 29 -16.43 -1.55 -22.07
CA GLY A 29 -17.09 -0.84 -20.98
C GLY A 29 -17.97 -1.76 -20.13
N GLU A 30 -18.73 -2.67 -20.76
CA GLU A 30 -19.53 -3.67 -20.05
C GLU A 30 -18.64 -4.70 -19.34
N ALA A 31 -17.56 -5.13 -20.00
CA ALA A 31 -16.57 -6.02 -19.40
C ALA A 31 -15.93 -5.41 -18.13
N LEU A 32 -15.61 -4.11 -18.16
CA LEU A 32 -15.06 -3.37 -17.03
C LEU A 32 -16.06 -3.32 -15.87
N VAL A 33 -17.31 -2.93 -16.13
CA VAL A 33 -18.37 -2.85 -15.09
C VAL A 33 -18.64 -4.23 -14.47
N GLU A 34 -18.80 -5.25 -15.29
CA GLU A 34 -19.08 -6.60 -14.79
C GLU A 34 -17.90 -7.16 -14.00
N LEU A 35 -16.66 -6.87 -14.42
CA LEU A 35 -15.45 -7.23 -13.68
C LEU A 35 -15.38 -6.51 -12.33
N ALA A 36 -15.60 -5.20 -12.28
CA ALA A 36 -15.61 -4.40 -11.05
C ALA A 36 -16.67 -4.92 -10.06
N TYR A 37 -17.88 -5.17 -10.54
CA TYR A 37 -18.97 -5.69 -9.73
C TYR A 37 -18.69 -7.11 -9.19
N ARG A 38 -18.26 -8.04 -10.05
CA ARG A 38 -18.00 -9.44 -9.69
C ARG A 38 -16.76 -9.64 -8.84
N SER A 39 -15.78 -8.79 -8.97
CA SER A 39 -14.61 -8.80 -8.10
C SER A 39 -14.91 -8.25 -6.69
N GLY A 40 -16.05 -7.55 -6.52
CA GLY A 40 -16.45 -6.89 -5.26
C GLY A 40 -15.74 -5.54 -5.05
N LEU A 41 -15.15 -4.99 -6.11
CA LEU A 41 -14.50 -3.68 -6.08
C LEU A 41 -15.53 -2.55 -6.19
N SER A 42 -16.60 -2.74 -6.96
CA SER A 42 -17.75 -1.85 -7.01
C SER A 42 -18.97 -2.49 -6.35
N THR A 43 -19.80 -1.68 -5.70
CA THR A 43 -21.04 -2.12 -5.06
C THR A 43 -22.21 -2.18 -6.04
N GLU A 44 -22.14 -1.40 -7.10
CA GLU A 44 -23.21 -1.27 -8.09
C GLU A 44 -22.66 -1.43 -9.52
N ARG A 45 -23.55 -1.80 -10.44
CA ARG A 45 -23.24 -1.76 -11.87
C ARG A 45 -23.50 -0.36 -12.39
N VAL A 46 -22.44 0.36 -12.67
CA VAL A 46 -22.53 1.73 -13.18
C VAL A 46 -22.96 1.70 -14.64
N ALA A 47 -23.94 2.52 -14.99
CA ALA A 47 -24.39 2.73 -16.36
C ALA A 47 -23.74 3.98 -16.97
N GLY A 48 -23.65 4.03 -18.31
CA GLY A 48 -23.21 5.25 -19.01
C GLY A 48 -21.69 5.39 -19.17
N ILE A 49 -20.96 4.28 -19.24
CA ILE A 49 -19.55 4.33 -19.64
C ILE A 49 -19.47 4.76 -21.11
N PRO A 50 -18.59 5.74 -21.44
CA PRO A 50 -18.46 6.23 -22.82
C PRO A 50 -17.96 5.13 -23.76
N PRO A 51 -18.38 5.14 -25.02
CA PRO A 51 -17.81 4.26 -26.01
C PRO A 51 -16.31 4.54 -26.18
N MET A 52 -15.56 3.50 -26.51
CA MET A 52 -14.13 3.63 -26.74
C MET A 52 -13.86 4.41 -28.04
N PRO A 53 -12.97 5.42 -28.04
CA PRO A 53 -12.61 6.14 -29.25
C PRO A 53 -11.82 5.28 -30.23
N GLN A 54 -11.97 5.56 -31.52
CA GLN A 54 -11.16 4.94 -32.58
C GLN A 54 -10.26 5.99 -33.24
N PRO A 55 -9.04 5.69 -33.66
CA PRO A 55 -8.35 4.39 -33.63
C PRO A 55 -7.88 3.97 -32.23
N VAL A 56 -7.75 2.67 -32.02
CA VAL A 56 -7.36 2.08 -30.73
C VAL A 56 -5.86 1.82 -30.75
N ASP A 57 -5.10 2.67 -30.06
CA ASP A 57 -3.73 2.39 -29.66
C ASP A 57 -3.66 2.15 -28.15
N GLU A 58 -2.54 1.65 -27.66
CA GLU A 58 -2.34 1.31 -26.25
C GLU A 58 -2.47 2.53 -25.33
N GLU A 59 -1.97 3.68 -25.77
CA GLU A 59 -2.03 4.91 -25.02
C GLU A 59 -3.46 5.43 -24.90
N THR A 60 -4.20 5.44 -25.99
CA THR A 60 -5.62 5.79 -26.05
C THR A 60 -6.46 4.86 -25.17
N MET A 61 -6.17 3.54 -25.21
CA MET A 61 -6.85 2.55 -24.37
C MET A 61 -6.56 2.81 -22.89
N THR A 62 -5.33 3.05 -22.51
CA THR A 62 -4.95 3.32 -21.12
C THR A 62 -5.63 4.59 -20.62
N GLN A 63 -5.64 5.67 -21.41
CA GLN A 63 -6.32 6.92 -21.08
C GLN A 63 -7.84 6.73 -20.94
N TRP A 64 -8.43 5.97 -21.86
CA TRP A 64 -9.86 5.68 -21.81
C TRP A 64 -10.22 4.81 -20.58
N LEU A 65 -9.42 3.78 -20.27
CA LEU A 65 -9.63 2.94 -19.09
C LEU A 65 -9.57 3.75 -17.79
N HIS A 66 -8.66 4.73 -17.69
CA HIS A 66 -8.63 5.64 -16.55
C HIS A 66 -9.91 6.47 -16.42
N LEU A 67 -10.47 6.92 -17.54
CA LEU A 67 -11.73 7.68 -17.55
C LEU A 67 -12.92 6.77 -17.21
N ALA A 68 -13.00 5.62 -17.85
CA ALA A 68 -14.10 4.67 -17.74
C ALA A 68 -14.18 3.99 -16.36
N SER A 69 -13.04 3.87 -15.67
CA SER A 69 -12.97 3.24 -14.34
C SER A 69 -13.38 4.18 -13.19
N SER A 70 -13.29 5.50 -13.40
CA SER A 70 -13.59 6.50 -12.37
C SER A 70 -15.01 6.38 -11.78
N PRO A 71 -16.08 6.22 -12.56
CA PRO A 71 -17.43 6.05 -12.01
C PRO A 71 -17.61 4.77 -11.17
N CYS A 72 -16.78 3.75 -11.42
CA CYS A 72 -16.79 2.49 -10.66
C CYS A 72 -15.96 2.57 -9.37
N GLU A 73 -15.33 3.71 -9.06
CA GLU A 73 -14.38 3.91 -7.94
C GLU A 73 -13.20 2.92 -7.97
N VAL A 74 -12.81 2.49 -9.16
CA VAL A 74 -11.67 1.60 -9.38
C VAL A 74 -10.59 2.28 -10.20
N GLU A 75 -9.37 1.81 -10.06
CA GLU A 75 -8.20 2.25 -10.81
C GLU A 75 -7.71 1.12 -11.71
N MET A 76 -7.36 1.46 -12.95
CA MET A 76 -6.78 0.53 -13.91
C MET A 76 -5.29 0.84 -14.04
N GLU A 77 -4.45 -0.08 -13.56
CA GLU A 77 -2.99 0.06 -13.56
C GLU A 77 -2.40 -0.80 -14.68
N PRO A 78 -1.67 -0.23 -15.66
CA PRO A 78 -1.00 -1.01 -16.67
C PRO A 78 0.07 -1.90 -16.04
N VAL A 79 0.09 -3.17 -16.42
CA VAL A 79 1.06 -4.15 -15.96
C VAL A 79 1.97 -4.53 -17.11
N GLU A 80 3.24 -4.18 -17.00
CA GLU A 80 4.27 -4.63 -17.92
C GLU A 80 4.86 -5.96 -17.44
N THR A 81 5.04 -6.89 -18.36
CA THR A 81 5.67 -8.18 -18.11
C THR A 81 6.57 -8.54 -19.28
N THR A 82 7.39 -9.55 -19.11
CA THR A 82 8.17 -10.09 -20.21
C THR A 82 7.52 -11.35 -20.79
N TYR A 83 7.78 -11.65 -22.05
CA TYR A 83 7.22 -12.82 -22.72
C TYR A 83 7.46 -14.12 -21.93
N GLY A 84 8.62 -14.25 -21.27
CA GLY A 84 8.96 -15.41 -20.43
C GLY A 84 8.15 -15.50 -19.13
N GLU A 85 7.66 -14.38 -18.61
CA GLU A 85 6.98 -14.29 -17.31
C GLU A 85 5.45 -14.18 -17.41
N VAL A 86 4.90 -14.13 -18.63
CA VAL A 86 3.45 -14.01 -18.88
C VAL A 86 2.63 -15.01 -18.06
N GLU A 87 3.02 -16.28 -18.06
CA GLU A 87 2.26 -17.30 -17.33
C GLU A 87 2.25 -17.09 -15.82
N ASN A 88 3.39 -16.69 -15.25
CA ASN A 88 3.50 -16.39 -13.83
C ASN A 88 2.67 -15.13 -13.47
N MET A 89 2.71 -14.11 -14.31
CA MET A 89 1.92 -12.88 -14.13
C MET A 89 0.42 -13.19 -14.16
N LEU A 90 -0.07 -13.99 -15.11
CA LEU A 90 -1.48 -14.39 -15.19
C LEU A 90 -1.98 -15.13 -13.94
N GLN A 91 -1.07 -15.83 -13.22
CA GLN A 91 -1.41 -16.54 -11.98
C GLN A 91 -1.61 -15.61 -10.78
N SER A 92 -1.26 -14.30 -10.88
CA SER A 92 -1.30 -13.35 -9.76
C SER A 92 -2.03 -12.03 -10.05
N VAL A 93 -2.21 -11.65 -11.33
CA VAL A 93 -2.63 -10.29 -11.73
C VAL A 93 -4.11 -9.98 -11.51
N ALA A 94 -4.99 -10.98 -11.35
CA ALA A 94 -6.44 -10.75 -11.27
C ALA A 94 -6.86 -9.97 -10.00
N PRO A 95 -7.90 -9.12 -10.10
CA PRO A 95 -8.73 -8.88 -11.29
C PRO A 95 -8.04 -8.00 -12.33
N ALA A 96 -8.18 -8.31 -13.63
CA ALA A 96 -7.51 -7.59 -14.70
C ALA A 96 -8.27 -7.66 -16.03
N LEU A 97 -8.06 -6.66 -16.89
CA LEU A 97 -8.45 -6.68 -18.29
C LEU A 97 -7.20 -6.94 -19.16
N LEU A 98 -7.31 -7.87 -20.09
CA LEU A 98 -6.24 -8.18 -21.05
C LEU A 98 -6.74 -7.90 -22.45
N TYR A 99 -5.96 -7.14 -23.21
CA TYR A 99 -6.18 -6.92 -24.63
C TYR A 99 -5.55 -8.07 -25.42
N VAL A 100 -6.35 -8.78 -26.15
CA VAL A 100 -5.91 -9.85 -27.05
C VAL A 100 -6.00 -9.31 -28.47
N PRO A 101 -4.86 -9.11 -29.15
CA PRO A 101 -4.85 -8.65 -30.54
C PRO A 101 -5.48 -9.69 -31.46
N GLU A 102 -5.78 -9.30 -32.70
CA GLU A 102 -6.34 -10.18 -33.71
C GLU A 102 -5.52 -11.48 -33.86
N ILE A 103 -6.20 -12.63 -33.73
CA ILE A 103 -5.57 -13.94 -33.84
C ILE A 103 -5.58 -14.42 -35.30
N GLU A 104 -6.58 -14.03 -36.11
CA GLU A 104 -6.71 -14.36 -37.52
C GLU A 104 -6.74 -13.08 -38.37
N GLU A 105 -6.21 -13.09 -39.59
CA GLU A 105 -6.27 -11.94 -40.50
C GLU A 105 -7.74 -11.56 -40.79
N GLY A 106 -8.14 -10.36 -40.37
CA GLY A 106 -9.52 -9.88 -40.47
C GLY A 106 -10.41 -10.20 -39.29
N GLY A 107 -9.86 -10.77 -38.20
CA GLY A 107 -10.55 -10.95 -36.93
C GLY A 107 -10.66 -9.63 -36.13
N GLU A 108 -11.59 -9.56 -35.21
CA GLU A 108 -11.70 -8.41 -34.27
C GLU A 108 -10.78 -8.60 -33.07
N ALA A 109 -10.11 -7.52 -32.66
CA ALA A 109 -9.41 -7.47 -31.37
C ALA A 109 -10.40 -7.66 -30.22
N ARG A 110 -9.99 -8.38 -29.19
CA ARG A 110 -10.87 -8.79 -28.10
C ARG A 110 -10.28 -8.44 -26.74
N VAL A 111 -11.13 -8.43 -25.72
CA VAL A 111 -10.74 -8.17 -24.33
C VAL A 111 -11.16 -9.33 -23.44
N VAL A 112 -10.27 -9.74 -22.56
CA VAL A 112 -10.53 -10.80 -21.56
C VAL A 112 -10.67 -10.19 -20.19
N ALA A 113 -11.81 -10.41 -19.54
CA ALA A 113 -12.07 -9.99 -18.16
C ALA A 113 -11.66 -11.10 -17.17
N LEU A 114 -10.45 -11.00 -16.63
CA LEU A 114 -9.89 -11.97 -15.70
C LEU A 114 -10.35 -11.66 -14.28
N LEU A 115 -11.26 -12.49 -13.73
CA LEU A 115 -11.85 -12.28 -12.41
C LEU A 115 -10.97 -12.78 -11.26
N ARG A 116 -10.35 -13.95 -11.42
CA ARG A 116 -9.49 -14.55 -10.40
C ARG A 116 -8.35 -15.33 -11.03
N SER A 117 -7.17 -15.07 -10.52
CA SER A 117 -5.97 -15.83 -10.82
C SER A 117 -5.89 -17.12 -10.01
N GLY A 118 -5.17 -18.10 -10.54
CA GLY A 118 -4.91 -19.36 -9.87
C GLY A 118 -3.87 -20.18 -10.63
N ARG A 119 -3.11 -20.99 -9.92
CA ARG A 119 -1.99 -21.77 -10.48
C ARG A 119 -2.42 -22.75 -11.60
N TRP A 120 -3.59 -23.35 -11.48
CA TRP A 120 -4.06 -24.37 -12.41
C TRP A 120 -5.21 -23.90 -13.30
N ARG A 121 -6.02 -22.96 -12.85
CA ARG A 121 -7.19 -22.46 -13.57
C ARG A 121 -7.46 -21.00 -13.25
N LEU A 122 -7.62 -20.23 -14.28
CA LEU A 122 -8.07 -18.84 -14.24
C LEU A 122 -9.61 -18.81 -14.31
N ARG A 123 -10.23 -17.81 -13.71
CA ARG A 123 -11.66 -17.54 -13.85
C ARG A 123 -11.84 -16.28 -14.67
N VAL A 124 -12.52 -16.40 -15.77
CA VAL A 124 -12.76 -15.33 -16.75
C VAL A 124 -14.26 -15.12 -16.88
N ILE A 125 -14.67 -13.88 -17.09
CA ILE A 125 -16.08 -13.51 -17.30
C ILE A 125 -16.29 -13.36 -18.82
N GLY A 126 -17.22 -14.13 -19.40
CA GLY A 126 -17.61 -14.00 -20.79
C GLY A 126 -18.68 -12.94 -21.04
N PRO A 127 -18.97 -12.61 -22.32
CA PRO A 127 -20.02 -11.66 -22.72
C PRO A 127 -21.43 -12.06 -22.24
N ASP A 128 -21.66 -13.37 -22.11
CA ASP A 128 -22.87 -13.93 -21.51
C ASP A 128 -22.94 -13.77 -19.99
N ARG A 129 -21.95 -13.07 -19.40
CA ARG A 129 -21.80 -12.87 -17.95
C ARG A 129 -21.63 -14.16 -17.14
N LEU A 130 -21.26 -15.28 -17.80
CA LEU A 130 -20.92 -16.53 -17.15
C LEU A 130 -19.45 -16.57 -16.78
N ILE A 131 -19.10 -17.38 -15.76
CA ILE A 131 -17.73 -17.56 -15.34
C ILE A 131 -17.16 -18.83 -15.97
N TYR A 132 -16.16 -18.65 -16.81
CA TYR A 132 -15.41 -19.71 -17.47
C TYR A 132 -14.15 -20.04 -16.68
N ARG A 133 -13.71 -21.30 -16.78
CA ARG A 133 -12.44 -21.77 -16.20
C ARG A 133 -11.48 -22.06 -17.34
N VAL A 134 -10.47 -21.21 -17.46
CA VAL A 134 -9.47 -21.27 -18.52
C VAL A 134 -8.13 -21.69 -17.93
N ALA A 135 -7.36 -22.51 -18.63
CA ALA A 135 -6.00 -22.83 -18.22
C ALA A 135 -5.08 -21.61 -18.44
N PRO A 136 -4.13 -21.31 -17.53
CA PRO A 136 -3.19 -20.20 -17.71
C PRO A 136 -2.45 -20.25 -19.05
N VAL A 137 -2.07 -21.45 -19.46
CA VAL A 137 -1.40 -21.71 -20.74
C VAL A 137 -2.26 -21.30 -21.94
N ALA A 138 -3.56 -21.59 -21.92
CA ALA A 138 -4.46 -21.24 -23.03
C ALA A 138 -4.64 -19.72 -23.17
N LEU A 139 -4.73 -18.99 -22.06
CA LEU A 139 -4.81 -17.53 -22.08
C LEU A 139 -3.47 -16.91 -22.51
N ARG A 140 -2.33 -17.45 -22.05
CA ARG A 140 -1.01 -17.06 -22.52
C ARG A 140 -0.88 -17.22 -24.04
N ASP A 141 -1.26 -18.37 -24.55
CA ASP A 141 -1.15 -18.66 -25.99
C ASP A 141 -2.04 -17.72 -26.82
N ALA A 142 -3.23 -17.40 -26.34
CA ALA A 142 -4.09 -16.41 -26.98
C ALA A 142 -3.49 -15.00 -26.96
N TRP A 143 -2.91 -14.58 -25.83
CA TRP A 143 -2.33 -13.24 -25.69
C TRP A 143 -1.02 -13.08 -26.47
N CYS A 144 -0.17 -14.11 -26.48
CA CYS A 144 1.09 -14.11 -27.22
C CYS A 144 0.92 -14.47 -28.72
N ALA A 145 -0.28 -14.80 -29.19
CA ALA A 145 -0.52 -15.30 -30.54
C ALA A 145 0.02 -14.39 -31.67
N ALA A 146 -0.08 -13.07 -31.49
CA ALA A 146 0.44 -12.10 -32.47
C ALA A 146 1.98 -12.18 -32.58
N VAL A 147 2.67 -12.20 -31.42
CA VAL A 147 4.13 -12.33 -31.33
C VAL A 147 4.57 -13.69 -31.85
N ASP A 148 3.88 -14.76 -31.45
CA ASP A 148 4.16 -16.12 -31.92
C ASP A 148 3.98 -16.27 -33.44
N ARG A 149 3.11 -15.47 -34.06
CA ARG A 149 2.90 -15.45 -35.53
C ARG A 149 4.03 -14.73 -36.24
N GLU A 150 4.48 -13.60 -35.70
CA GLU A 150 5.56 -12.80 -36.30
C GLU A 150 6.90 -13.55 -36.29
N TYR A 151 7.25 -14.20 -35.18
CA TYR A 151 8.53 -14.89 -35.03
C TYR A 151 8.47 -16.39 -35.28
N GLY A 152 7.29 -16.97 -35.41
CA GLY A 152 7.08 -18.42 -35.57
C GLY A 152 7.51 -19.03 -36.91
N PRO A 153 7.34 -18.38 -38.07
CA PRO A 153 7.71 -18.94 -39.36
C PRO A 153 9.18 -19.32 -39.46
N ALA A 154 10.08 -18.48 -38.96
CA ALA A 154 11.52 -18.76 -38.94
C ALA A 154 11.91 -20.04 -38.16
N LEU A 155 11.09 -20.43 -37.20
CA LEU A 155 11.27 -21.63 -36.37
C LEU A 155 10.59 -22.86 -36.96
N ALA A 156 9.56 -22.69 -37.78
CA ALA A 156 8.82 -23.79 -38.36
C ALA A 156 9.73 -24.65 -39.27
N ASP A 157 10.57 -24.01 -40.08
CA ASP A 157 11.50 -24.69 -40.99
C ASP A 157 12.56 -25.51 -40.20
N LEU A 158 13.03 -24.97 -39.07
CA LEU A 158 13.98 -25.67 -38.19
C LEU A 158 13.34 -26.87 -37.49
N LEU A 159 12.08 -26.73 -37.04
CA LEU A 159 11.37 -27.80 -36.34
C LEU A 159 10.89 -28.92 -37.30
N GLN A 160 10.62 -28.61 -38.58
CA GLN A 160 10.28 -29.61 -39.61
C GLN A 160 11.50 -30.47 -39.95
N ALA A 161 12.72 -29.95 -39.83
CA ALA A 161 13.94 -30.72 -40.09
C ALA A 161 14.21 -31.78 -39.00
N VAL A 162 13.52 -31.71 -37.87
CA VAL A 162 13.64 -32.66 -36.76
C VAL A 162 12.33 -33.46 -36.67
N ASP A 163 12.40 -34.77 -36.84
CA ASP A 163 11.24 -35.67 -36.81
C ASP A 163 10.64 -35.78 -35.40
N LEU A 164 9.85 -34.79 -35.02
CA LEU A 164 9.17 -34.69 -33.73
C LEU A 164 7.66 -34.87 -33.88
N SER A 165 7.02 -35.55 -32.93
CA SER A 165 5.56 -35.59 -32.88
C SER A 165 4.98 -34.17 -32.68
N GLU A 166 3.78 -33.88 -33.23
CA GLU A 166 3.13 -32.55 -33.15
C GLU A 166 3.14 -31.92 -31.74
N ARG A 167 2.85 -32.70 -30.70
CA ARG A 167 2.91 -32.22 -29.32
C ARG A 167 4.31 -31.76 -28.88
N ARG A 168 5.34 -32.50 -29.30
CA ARG A 168 6.74 -32.16 -29.02
C ARG A 168 7.21 -30.95 -29.81
N GLN A 169 6.75 -30.79 -31.06
CA GLN A 169 7.05 -29.62 -31.90
C GLN A 169 6.50 -28.35 -31.25
N VAL A 170 5.26 -28.35 -30.74
CA VAL A 170 4.68 -27.20 -30.05
C VAL A 170 5.43 -26.87 -28.74
N GLN A 171 5.81 -27.89 -27.97
CA GLN A 171 6.60 -27.68 -26.76
C GLN A 171 8.01 -27.13 -27.08
N ALA A 172 8.67 -27.66 -28.08
CA ALA A 172 9.97 -27.19 -28.54
C ALA A 172 9.91 -25.75 -29.05
N ARG A 173 8.91 -25.45 -29.91
CA ARG A 173 8.65 -24.08 -30.38
C ARG A 173 8.47 -23.10 -29.20
N ARG A 174 7.63 -23.46 -28.25
CA ARG A 174 7.39 -22.63 -27.05
C ARG A 174 8.68 -22.43 -26.23
N ALA A 175 9.47 -23.46 -26.03
CA ALA A 175 10.73 -23.39 -25.30
C ALA A 175 11.75 -22.48 -26.01
N ILE A 176 11.88 -22.59 -27.32
CA ILE A 176 12.81 -21.79 -28.13
C ILE A 176 12.37 -20.31 -28.12
N LEU A 177 11.08 -20.04 -28.40
CA LEU A 177 10.54 -18.68 -28.31
C LEU A 177 10.70 -18.10 -26.90
N GLY A 178 10.48 -18.91 -25.87
CA GLY A 178 10.70 -18.50 -24.46
C GLY A 178 12.14 -18.09 -24.15
N VAL A 179 13.13 -18.71 -24.81
CA VAL A 179 14.54 -18.31 -24.65
C VAL A 179 14.89 -17.09 -25.50
N GLN A 180 14.42 -17.05 -26.76
CA GLN A 180 14.74 -15.95 -27.68
C GLN A 180 14.02 -14.65 -27.33
N LEU A 181 12.73 -14.73 -26.98
CA LEU A 181 11.86 -13.59 -26.70
C LEU A 181 11.65 -13.36 -25.19
N GLY A 182 12.32 -14.14 -24.34
CA GLY A 182 12.08 -14.14 -22.89
C GLY A 182 12.12 -12.77 -22.25
N GLY A 183 12.98 -11.88 -22.73
CA GLY A 183 13.12 -10.48 -22.26
C GLY A 183 12.25 -9.46 -23.01
N MET A 184 11.48 -9.88 -24.02
CA MET A 184 10.63 -8.96 -24.79
C MET A 184 9.48 -8.43 -23.92
N PRO A 185 9.29 -7.09 -23.83
CA PRO A 185 8.21 -6.53 -23.05
C PRO A 185 6.85 -6.85 -23.69
N MET A 186 5.95 -7.38 -22.89
CA MET A 186 4.55 -7.64 -23.24
C MET A 186 3.66 -6.63 -22.55
N ARG A 187 2.81 -5.94 -23.33
CA ARG A 187 1.90 -4.88 -22.88
C ARG A 187 0.46 -5.25 -23.20
N GLY A 188 -0.50 -4.45 -22.70
CA GLY A 188 -1.92 -4.68 -22.94
C GLY A 188 -2.62 -5.47 -21.83
N CYS A 189 -2.07 -5.43 -20.61
CA CYS A 189 -2.72 -5.91 -19.39
C CYS A 189 -2.92 -4.77 -18.42
N TRP A 190 -4.14 -4.60 -17.90
CA TRP A 190 -4.46 -3.61 -16.87
C TRP A 190 -5.07 -4.31 -15.67
N MET A 191 -4.38 -4.20 -14.53
CA MET A 191 -4.87 -4.70 -13.26
C MET A 191 -5.88 -3.72 -12.67
N MET A 192 -7.02 -4.25 -12.23
CA MET A 192 -8.07 -3.47 -11.59
C MET A 192 -7.90 -3.49 -10.08
N ARG A 193 -7.88 -2.33 -9.46
CA ARG A 193 -7.78 -2.15 -8.00
C ARG A 193 -8.74 -1.07 -7.52
N ARG A 194 -9.04 -1.07 -6.23
CA ARG A 194 -9.72 0.08 -5.63
C ARG A 194 -8.85 1.31 -5.70
N ALA A 195 -9.49 2.44 -5.91
CA ALA A 195 -8.82 3.72 -5.92
C ALA A 195 -8.10 3.98 -4.56
N PRO A 196 -6.93 4.62 -4.55
CA PRO A 196 -6.14 4.84 -3.34
C PRO A 196 -6.85 5.67 -2.26
N HIS A 197 -7.85 6.49 -2.64
CA HIS A 197 -8.66 7.28 -1.71
C HIS A 197 -9.74 6.47 -0.97
N ALA A 198 -10.05 5.25 -1.41
CA ALA A 198 -11.05 4.39 -0.77
C ALA A 198 -10.71 4.10 0.71
N ALA A 199 -11.71 3.68 1.50
CA ALA A 199 -11.53 3.39 2.92
C ALA A 199 -10.49 2.28 3.15
N LEU A 200 -9.59 2.46 4.12
CA LEU A 200 -8.52 1.48 4.45
C LEU A 200 -9.06 0.08 4.71
N LEU A 201 -10.22 -0.03 5.40
CA LEU A 201 -10.84 -1.32 5.68
C LEU A 201 -11.23 -2.06 4.39
N GLN A 202 -11.76 -1.34 3.41
CA GLN A 202 -12.14 -1.93 2.12
C GLN A 202 -10.91 -2.39 1.34
N GLN A 203 -9.85 -1.58 1.31
CA GLN A 203 -8.57 -1.95 0.68
C GLN A 203 -7.90 -3.14 1.36
N SER A 204 -7.98 -3.23 2.71
CA SER A 204 -7.45 -4.37 3.46
C SER A 204 -8.20 -5.67 3.18
N GLN A 205 -9.50 -5.60 2.88
CA GLN A 205 -10.31 -6.76 2.50
C GLN A 205 -9.91 -7.32 1.12
N GLU A 206 -9.57 -6.46 0.16
CA GLU A 206 -9.04 -6.88 -1.15
C GLU A 206 -7.78 -7.72 -1.03
N THR A 207 -6.85 -7.25 -0.21
CA THR A 207 -5.57 -7.93 0.03
C THR A 207 -5.70 -9.10 1.00
N ARG A 208 -6.92 -9.45 1.45
CA ARG A 208 -7.23 -10.52 2.41
C ARG A 208 -6.49 -10.38 3.75
N LEU A 209 -6.05 -9.18 4.10
CA LEU A 209 -5.33 -8.93 5.35
C LEU A 209 -6.13 -9.35 6.60
N PRO A 210 -7.46 -9.14 6.71
CA PRO A 210 -8.20 -9.59 7.87
C PRO A 210 -8.18 -11.12 8.04
N GLY A 211 -8.26 -11.86 6.92
CA GLY A 211 -8.15 -13.33 6.93
C GLY A 211 -6.77 -13.82 7.37
N LEU A 212 -5.71 -13.20 6.86
CA LEU A 212 -4.33 -13.49 7.29
C LEU A 212 -4.13 -13.14 8.77
N GLY A 213 -4.68 -12.02 9.26
CA GLY A 213 -4.65 -11.64 10.66
C GLY A 213 -5.32 -12.66 11.56
N LEU A 214 -6.47 -13.20 11.14
CA LEU A 214 -7.17 -14.25 11.89
C LEU A 214 -6.34 -15.54 11.93
N VAL A 215 -5.75 -15.96 10.81
CA VAL A 215 -4.88 -17.15 10.76
C VAL A 215 -3.64 -16.94 11.65
N PHE A 216 -3.05 -15.74 11.64
CA PHE A 216 -1.90 -15.39 12.49
C PHE A 216 -2.24 -15.53 13.98
N ILE A 217 -3.33 -14.90 14.43
CA ILE A 217 -3.76 -14.95 15.83
C ILE A 217 -4.13 -16.40 16.23
N ALA A 218 -4.87 -17.11 15.38
CA ALA A 218 -5.28 -18.49 15.65
C ALA A 218 -4.07 -19.44 15.75
N SER A 219 -3.10 -19.29 14.83
CA SER A 219 -1.87 -20.12 14.85
C SER A 219 -1.04 -19.84 16.09
N HIS A 220 -0.87 -18.59 16.47
CA HIS A 220 -0.13 -18.24 17.69
C HIS A 220 -0.85 -18.72 18.95
N SER A 221 -2.18 -18.57 19.02
CA SER A 221 -2.99 -19.07 20.13
C SER A 221 -2.93 -20.58 20.25
N ALA A 222 -2.94 -21.30 19.13
CA ALA A 222 -2.77 -22.75 19.11
C ALA A 222 -1.38 -23.16 19.60
N ALA A 223 -0.32 -22.50 19.11
CA ALA A 223 1.04 -22.75 19.57
C ALA A 223 1.19 -22.55 21.09
N LEU A 224 0.63 -21.45 21.62
CA LEU A 224 0.61 -21.16 23.05
C LEU A 224 -0.15 -22.25 23.82
N LEU A 225 -1.34 -22.65 23.34
CA LEU A 225 -2.14 -23.70 23.96
C LEU A 225 -1.39 -25.04 24.03
N PHE A 226 -0.77 -25.47 22.93
CA PHE A 226 0.02 -26.71 22.90
C PHE A 226 1.23 -26.65 23.84
N THR A 227 1.87 -25.48 23.94
CA THR A 227 2.97 -25.25 24.89
C THR A 227 2.48 -25.40 26.34
N LEU A 228 1.33 -24.81 26.69
CA LEU A 228 0.74 -24.91 28.03
C LEU A 228 0.29 -26.33 28.36
N ILE A 229 -0.30 -27.05 27.40
CA ILE A 229 -0.65 -28.47 27.56
C ILE A 229 0.62 -29.31 27.78
N GLY A 230 1.69 -29.01 27.03
CA GLY A 230 2.98 -29.66 27.21
C GLY A 230 3.57 -29.44 28.61
N TRP A 231 3.49 -28.22 29.14
CA TRP A 231 3.91 -27.94 30.54
C TRP A 231 3.06 -28.66 31.55
N ARG A 232 1.72 -28.71 31.35
CA ARG A 232 0.81 -29.47 32.22
C ARG A 232 1.14 -30.97 32.22
N LEU A 233 1.42 -31.54 31.04
CA LEU A 233 1.76 -32.95 30.87
C LEU A 233 3.04 -33.31 31.63
N MET A 234 4.11 -32.52 31.43
CA MET A 234 5.38 -32.70 32.10
C MET A 234 5.30 -32.46 33.60
N GLY A 235 4.57 -31.41 34.04
CA GLY A 235 4.33 -31.15 35.44
C GLY A 235 3.61 -32.31 36.12
N HIS A 236 2.60 -32.90 35.49
CA HIS A 236 1.88 -34.05 36.00
C HIS A 236 2.79 -35.30 36.12
N ALA A 237 3.62 -35.57 35.10
CA ALA A 237 4.57 -36.68 35.12
C ALA A 237 5.63 -36.52 36.21
N ALA A 238 6.14 -35.32 36.44
CA ALA A 238 7.15 -35.04 37.45
C ALA A 238 6.61 -35.14 38.90
N ILE A 239 5.35 -34.74 39.12
CA ILE A 239 4.75 -34.72 40.46
C ILE A 239 4.32 -36.10 40.93
N HIS A 240 3.91 -36.99 40.05
CA HIS A 240 3.36 -38.30 40.42
C HIS A 240 4.38 -39.45 40.43
N GLU A 241 5.69 -39.16 40.31
CA GLU A 241 6.82 -40.12 40.36
C GLU A 241 6.69 -41.35 39.44
N ARG A 242 5.72 -41.38 38.53
CA ARG A 242 5.50 -42.44 37.56
C ARG A 242 5.95 -42.01 36.18
N PHE A 243 7.25 -42.14 35.95
CA PHE A 243 7.83 -41.81 34.66
C PHE A 243 7.53 -42.94 33.65
N VAL A 244 6.49 -42.77 32.87
CA VAL A 244 6.18 -43.70 31.77
C VAL A 244 6.75 -43.12 30.47
N PRO A 245 7.53 -43.86 29.66
CA PRO A 245 8.10 -43.37 28.41
C PRO A 245 7.09 -42.75 27.45
N GLY A 246 5.81 -43.18 27.51
CA GLY A 246 4.71 -42.59 26.72
C GLY A 246 4.47 -41.09 26.96
N TRP A 247 4.74 -40.57 28.17
CA TRP A 247 4.62 -39.16 28.48
C TRP A 247 5.65 -38.29 27.74
N LEU A 248 6.88 -38.80 27.56
CA LEU A 248 7.92 -38.15 26.77
C LEU A 248 7.53 -38.06 25.30
N TRP A 249 7.01 -39.13 24.73
CA TRP A 249 6.54 -39.12 23.35
C TRP A 249 5.35 -38.18 23.17
N GLY A 250 4.41 -38.18 24.13
CA GLY A 250 3.30 -37.23 24.13
C GLY A 250 3.76 -35.77 24.19
N TRP A 251 4.73 -35.46 25.06
CA TRP A 251 5.32 -34.14 25.15
C TRP A 251 6.09 -33.73 23.86
N ALA A 252 6.91 -34.63 23.34
CA ALA A 252 7.64 -34.39 22.09
C ALA A 252 6.69 -34.10 20.91
N LEU A 253 5.58 -34.84 20.81
CA LEU A 253 4.55 -34.62 19.81
C LEU A 253 3.89 -33.24 19.98
N LEU A 254 3.59 -32.82 21.22
CA LEU A 254 3.02 -31.49 21.50
C LEU A 254 3.98 -30.36 21.12
N VAL A 255 5.29 -30.52 21.45
CA VAL A 255 6.32 -29.55 21.08
C VAL A 255 6.45 -29.47 19.56
N LEU A 256 6.49 -30.61 18.86
CA LEU A 256 6.53 -30.62 17.39
C LEU A 256 5.31 -29.97 16.77
N THR A 257 4.12 -30.21 17.32
CA THR A 257 2.87 -29.58 16.87
C THR A 257 2.91 -28.08 17.13
N ALA A 258 3.35 -27.64 18.30
CA ALA A 258 3.52 -26.23 18.62
C ALA A 258 4.49 -25.53 17.64
N MET A 259 5.59 -26.20 17.26
CA MET A 259 6.57 -25.70 16.30
C MET A 259 5.95 -25.47 14.91
N VAL A 260 5.08 -26.37 14.44
CA VAL A 260 4.36 -26.20 13.16
C VAL A 260 3.48 -24.95 13.20
N PHE A 261 2.73 -24.75 14.29
CA PHE A 261 1.88 -23.55 14.45
C PHE A 261 2.70 -22.28 14.60
N GLN A 262 3.87 -22.32 15.27
CA GLN A 262 4.79 -21.18 15.34
C GLN A 262 5.35 -20.82 13.96
N ALA A 263 5.74 -21.82 13.17
CA ALA A 263 6.19 -21.59 11.79
C ALA A 263 5.08 -20.98 10.92
N LEU A 264 3.85 -21.47 11.06
CA LEU A 264 2.69 -20.89 10.35
C LEU A 264 2.41 -19.46 10.80
N ALA A 265 2.52 -19.16 12.10
CA ALA A 265 2.40 -17.80 12.62
C ALA A 265 3.49 -16.88 12.06
N ALA A 266 4.75 -17.32 12.00
CA ALA A 266 5.85 -16.55 11.43
C ALA A 266 5.67 -16.26 9.93
N LEU A 267 5.22 -17.25 9.15
CA LEU A 267 4.92 -17.07 7.72
C LEU A 267 3.77 -16.08 7.50
N THR A 268 2.68 -16.22 8.26
CA THR A 268 1.53 -15.30 8.14
C THR A 268 1.86 -13.90 8.62
N GLN A 269 2.73 -13.75 9.62
CA GLN A 269 3.27 -12.46 10.06
C GLN A 269 4.04 -11.77 8.93
N GLY A 270 4.92 -12.50 8.23
CA GLY A 270 5.66 -11.96 7.10
C GLY A 270 4.74 -11.46 5.98
N TRP A 271 3.72 -12.25 5.62
CA TRP A 271 2.74 -11.83 4.61
C TRP A 271 1.89 -10.64 5.05
N LEU A 272 1.51 -10.58 6.32
CA LEU A 272 0.82 -9.42 6.90
C LEU A 272 1.69 -8.16 6.84
N ALA A 273 2.96 -8.28 7.21
CA ALA A 273 3.90 -7.16 7.20
C ALA A 273 4.06 -6.58 5.78
N ILE A 274 4.25 -7.45 4.78
CA ILE A 274 4.35 -7.04 3.37
C ILE A 274 3.03 -6.42 2.90
N GLY A 275 1.89 -7.04 3.21
CA GLY A 275 0.58 -6.58 2.77
C GLY A 275 0.19 -5.23 3.39
N VAL A 276 0.39 -5.05 4.69
CA VAL A 276 0.13 -3.77 5.38
C VAL A 276 1.11 -2.70 4.91
N GLY A 277 2.40 -3.04 4.80
CA GLY A 277 3.44 -2.11 4.34
C GLY A 277 3.16 -1.61 2.93
N SER A 278 2.86 -2.50 1.98
CA SER A 278 2.56 -2.13 0.59
C SER A 278 1.29 -1.26 0.47
N LEU A 279 0.25 -1.59 1.23
CA LEU A 279 -0.99 -0.82 1.26
C LEU A 279 -0.78 0.61 1.80
N LEU A 280 -0.07 0.74 2.93
CA LEU A 280 0.24 2.05 3.51
C LEU A 280 1.16 2.86 2.60
N LYS A 281 2.21 2.25 2.04
CA LYS A 281 3.15 2.89 1.13
C LYS A 281 2.44 3.47 -0.09
N ARG A 282 1.62 2.66 -0.77
CA ARG A 282 0.82 3.10 -1.92
C ARG A 282 -0.08 4.29 -1.56
N ARG A 283 -0.82 4.19 -0.45
CA ARG A 283 -1.74 5.24 0.00
C ARG A 283 -1.02 6.54 0.36
N LEU A 284 0.08 6.45 1.08
CA LEU A 284 0.85 7.63 1.51
C LEU A 284 1.58 8.29 0.34
N LEU A 285 2.08 7.51 -0.63
CA LEU A 285 2.64 8.05 -1.87
C LEU A 285 1.55 8.75 -2.70
N PHE A 286 0.37 8.16 -2.83
CA PHE A 286 -0.75 8.84 -3.45
C PHE A 286 -1.11 10.14 -2.72
N GLY A 287 -1.16 10.14 -1.38
CA GLY A 287 -1.38 11.33 -0.57
C GLY A 287 -0.32 12.41 -0.78
N SER A 288 0.95 12.04 -0.98
CA SER A 288 2.02 13.00 -1.26
C SER A 288 1.82 13.74 -2.59
N LEU A 289 1.24 13.06 -3.59
CA LEU A 289 0.90 13.66 -4.90
C LEU A 289 -0.37 14.53 -4.83
N GLN A 290 -1.21 14.35 -3.81
CA GLN A 290 -2.43 15.13 -3.60
C GLN A 290 -2.23 16.35 -2.69
N LEU A 291 -1.03 16.55 -2.14
CA LEU A 291 -0.71 17.73 -1.36
C LEU A 291 -0.75 18.98 -2.24
N GLN A 292 -1.33 20.05 -1.69
CA GLN A 292 -1.34 21.33 -2.38
C GLN A 292 0.06 21.98 -2.32
N PRO A 293 0.50 22.69 -3.37
CA PRO A 293 1.81 23.34 -3.38
C PRO A 293 2.06 24.27 -2.19
N GLU A 294 1.00 24.85 -1.61
CA GLU A 294 1.07 25.69 -0.43
C GLU A 294 1.44 24.90 0.83
N GLU A 295 0.89 23.69 0.98
CA GLU A 295 1.19 22.80 2.11
C GLU A 295 2.66 22.39 2.10
N ILE A 296 3.25 22.24 0.90
CA ILE A 296 4.67 21.90 0.72
C ILE A 296 5.56 23.14 0.95
N ARG A 297 5.14 24.31 0.43
CA ARG A 297 5.94 25.53 0.44
C ARG A 297 6.29 26.06 1.83
N HIS A 298 5.40 25.82 2.81
CA HIS A 298 5.61 26.22 4.20
C HIS A 298 6.52 25.26 4.98
N GLN A 299 6.83 24.11 4.46
CA GLN A 299 7.56 23.05 5.18
C GLN A 299 9.01 22.86 4.71
N GLY A 300 9.37 23.48 3.58
CA GLY A 300 10.68 23.27 2.97
C GLY A 300 10.82 21.91 2.27
N ILE A 301 11.71 21.84 1.28
CA ILE A 301 11.95 20.61 0.48
C ILE A 301 12.52 19.48 1.37
N GLY A 302 13.37 19.84 2.34
CA GLY A 302 13.99 18.88 3.25
C GLY A 302 12.98 18.15 4.15
N GLN A 303 11.97 18.87 4.69
CA GLN A 303 10.91 18.25 5.50
C GLN A 303 10.02 17.34 4.65
N PHE A 304 9.73 17.74 3.42
CA PHE A 304 8.93 16.90 2.51
C PHE A 304 9.65 15.61 2.15
N LEU A 305 10.95 15.69 1.80
CA LEU A 305 11.76 14.51 1.53
C LEU A 305 11.86 13.59 2.77
N GLY A 306 12.06 14.17 3.96
CA GLY A 306 12.07 13.43 5.23
C GLY A 306 10.79 12.63 5.43
N ARG A 307 9.61 13.21 5.15
CA ARG A 307 8.32 12.50 5.24
C ARG A 307 8.21 11.34 4.26
N ILE A 308 8.70 11.49 3.04
CA ILE A 308 8.70 10.39 2.07
C ILE A 308 9.56 9.24 2.56
N LEU A 309 10.74 9.52 3.13
CA LEU A 309 11.61 8.50 3.71
C LEU A 309 10.97 7.81 4.93
N GLU A 310 10.18 8.53 5.72
CA GLU A 310 9.45 7.96 6.86
C GLU A 310 8.35 6.95 6.45
N ILE A 311 7.84 7.02 5.21
CA ILE A 311 6.91 6.01 4.69
C ILE A 311 7.55 4.62 4.71
N GLU A 312 8.85 4.55 4.40
CA GLU A 312 9.61 3.29 4.46
C GLU A 312 9.73 2.79 5.91
N THR A 313 9.98 3.70 6.86
CA THR A 313 10.09 3.36 8.29
C THR A 313 8.80 2.72 8.82
N VAL A 314 7.61 3.24 8.48
CA VAL A 314 6.33 2.64 8.88
C VAL A 314 6.17 1.24 8.30
N SER A 315 6.58 1.04 7.05
CA SER A 315 6.55 -0.28 6.40
C SER A 315 7.47 -1.28 7.11
N GLN A 316 8.69 -0.85 7.46
CA GLN A 316 9.68 -1.69 8.16
C GLN A 316 9.26 -2.05 9.59
N VAL A 317 8.62 -1.13 10.30
CA VAL A 317 8.12 -1.40 11.66
C VAL A 317 7.06 -2.50 11.67
N ALA A 318 6.17 -2.51 10.69
CA ALA A 318 5.22 -3.63 10.54
C ALA A 318 5.95 -4.97 10.36
N ALA A 319 7.07 -4.97 9.63
CA ALA A 319 7.91 -6.15 9.42
C ALA A 319 8.76 -6.52 10.65
N ALA A 320 9.31 -5.52 11.36
CA ALA A 320 10.35 -5.70 12.39
C ALA A 320 9.83 -6.06 13.79
N GLY A 321 8.54 -6.32 13.99
CA GLY A 321 8.06 -6.80 15.29
C GLY A 321 6.83 -6.09 15.86
N GLY A 322 6.22 -5.13 15.16
CA GLY A 322 4.97 -4.50 15.61
C GLY A 322 3.85 -5.51 15.88
N PHE A 323 3.78 -6.58 15.09
CA PHE A 323 2.86 -7.70 15.34
C PHE A 323 3.26 -8.53 16.57
N GLY A 324 4.54 -8.61 16.93
CA GLY A 324 5.02 -9.31 18.13
C GLY A 324 4.49 -8.67 19.42
N VAL A 325 4.39 -7.34 19.45
CA VAL A 325 3.81 -6.61 20.60
C VAL A 325 2.33 -6.94 20.77
N LEU A 326 1.56 -7.09 19.69
CA LEU A 326 0.16 -7.50 19.79
C LEU A 326 0.03 -8.92 20.37
N LEU A 327 0.92 -9.83 20.00
CA LEU A 327 0.94 -11.18 20.52
C LEU A 327 1.39 -11.25 21.98
N SER A 328 2.33 -10.38 22.40
CA SER A 328 2.71 -10.30 23.81
C SER A 328 1.53 -9.89 24.69
N GLY A 329 0.61 -9.06 24.19
CA GLY A 329 -0.65 -8.75 24.87
C GLY A 329 -1.51 -9.99 25.14
N LEU A 330 -1.64 -10.88 24.17
CA LEU A 330 -2.36 -12.14 24.34
C LEU A 330 -1.67 -13.07 25.37
N GLN A 331 -0.33 -13.13 25.33
CA GLN A 331 0.44 -13.91 26.30
C GLN A 331 0.35 -13.34 27.71
N LEU A 332 0.31 -12.00 27.86
CA LEU A 332 0.11 -11.36 29.17
C LEU A 332 -1.27 -11.71 29.75
N LEU A 333 -2.32 -11.73 28.94
CA LEU A 333 -3.65 -12.16 29.38
C LEU A 333 -3.66 -13.63 29.80
N ALA A 334 -3.00 -14.51 29.05
CA ALA A 334 -2.86 -15.92 29.40
C ALA A 334 -2.06 -16.12 30.70
N ALA A 335 -0.99 -15.33 30.89
CA ALA A 335 -0.19 -15.35 32.12
C ALA A 335 -1.02 -14.89 33.33
N LEU A 336 -1.82 -13.84 33.17
CA LEU A 336 -2.74 -13.34 34.22
C LEU A 336 -3.75 -14.44 34.61
N GLY A 337 -4.32 -15.14 33.61
CA GLY A 337 -5.21 -16.27 33.86
C GLY A 337 -4.53 -17.42 34.61
N LEU A 338 -3.30 -17.80 34.23
CA LEU A 338 -2.53 -18.83 34.93
C LEU A 338 -2.17 -18.42 36.37
N LEU A 339 -1.74 -17.18 36.57
CA LEU A 339 -1.42 -16.66 37.90
C LEU A 339 -2.64 -16.67 38.83
N SER A 340 -3.83 -16.35 38.30
CA SER A 340 -5.08 -16.40 39.10
C SER A 340 -5.52 -17.78 39.49
N LEU A 341 -5.19 -18.82 38.69
CA LEU A 341 -5.51 -20.24 38.93
C LEU A 341 -4.47 -20.95 39.77
N GLY A 342 -3.27 -20.37 39.93
CA GLY A 342 -2.16 -20.94 40.68
C GLY A 342 -2.33 -20.85 42.21
N ALA A 343 -1.38 -21.42 42.96
CA ALA A 343 -1.37 -21.38 44.44
C ALA A 343 -1.30 -19.96 45.00
N GLY A 344 -0.67 -19.01 44.29
CA GLY A 344 -0.62 -17.60 44.66
C GLY A 344 -1.91 -16.82 44.40
N GLY A 345 -2.80 -17.35 43.56
CA GLY A 345 -4.15 -16.86 43.28
C GLY A 345 -4.22 -15.33 43.04
N GLY A 346 -5.13 -14.67 43.76
CA GLY A 346 -5.34 -13.21 43.63
C GLY A 346 -4.13 -12.36 43.99
N ILE A 347 -3.20 -12.83 44.84
CA ILE A 347 -2.01 -12.05 45.25
C ILE A 347 -1.06 -11.89 44.04
N LEU A 348 -0.73 -13.01 43.36
CA LEU A 348 0.14 -12.97 42.19
C LEU A 348 -0.52 -12.27 41.02
N ALA A 349 -1.82 -12.50 40.80
CA ALA A 349 -2.57 -11.84 39.74
C ALA A 349 -2.65 -10.33 39.94
N SER A 350 -2.89 -9.85 41.20
CA SER A 350 -2.89 -8.42 41.50
C SER A 350 -1.50 -7.79 41.40
N ALA A 351 -0.46 -8.47 41.86
CA ALA A 351 0.92 -8.02 41.73
C ALA A 351 1.30 -7.88 40.24
N PHE A 352 0.90 -8.82 39.40
CA PHE A 352 1.11 -8.74 37.95
C PHE A 352 0.30 -7.61 37.30
N GLY A 353 -0.93 -7.38 37.73
CA GLY A 353 -1.74 -6.26 37.28
C GLY A 353 -1.08 -4.91 37.59
N ILE A 354 -0.61 -4.72 38.82
CA ILE A 354 0.13 -3.53 39.24
C ILE A 354 1.41 -3.36 38.41
N TRP A 355 2.17 -4.46 38.22
CA TRP A 355 3.39 -4.45 37.42
C TRP A 355 3.10 -4.06 35.97
N SER A 356 2.02 -4.57 35.38
CA SER A 356 1.60 -4.24 34.02
C SER A 356 1.24 -2.75 33.88
N VAL A 357 0.65 -2.13 34.90
CA VAL A 357 0.41 -0.67 34.93
C VAL A 357 1.73 0.10 34.94
N VAL A 358 2.71 -0.34 35.75
CA VAL A 358 4.06 0.27 35.77
C VAL A 358 4.73 0.18 34.41
N VAL A 359 4.65 -0.99 33.77
CA VAL A 359 5.14 -1.20 32.39
C VAL A 359 4.46 -0.22 31.42
N GLY A 360 3.13 -0.11 31.48
CA GLY A 360 2.36 0.81 30.63
C GLY A 360 2.77 2.27 30.80
N LEU A 361 2.96 2.71 32.06
CA LEU A 361 3.41 4.07 32.36
C LEU A 361 4.83 4.36 31.84
N LEU A 362 5.75 3.40 31.99
CA LEU A 362 7.12 3.55 31.49
C LEU A 362 7.17 3.58 29.96
N LEU A 363 6.41 2.72 29.29
CA LEU A 363 6.29 2.74 27.83
C LEU A 363 5.62 4.03 27.31
N TRP A 364 4.61 4.55 28.01
CA TRP A 364 4.03 5.84 27.67
C TRP A 364 5.04 6.99 27.83
N ARG A 365 5.84 6.97 28.90
CA ARG A 365 6.93 7.94 29.10
C ARG A 365 7.99 7.84 28.01
N ASP A 366 8.35 6.63 27.62
CA ASP A 366 9.29 6.36 26.54
C ASP A 366 8.78 6.92 25.20
N LEU A 367 7.50 6.71 24.88
CA LEU A 367 6.86 7.30 23.71
C LEU A 367 6.97 8.84 23.72
N LYS A 368 6.71 9.48 24.85
CA LYS A 368 6.81 10.95 24.97
C LYS A 368 8.22 11.48 24.76
N LEU A 369 9.23 10.80 25.29
CA LEU A 369 10.63 11.18 25.09
C LEU A 369 11.06 11.00 23.63
N HIS A 370 10.60 9.93 22.97
CA HIS A 370 10.87 9.70 21.55
C HIS A 370 10.18 10.72 20.64
N GLU A 371 8.97 11.17 20.96
CA GLU A 371 8.30 12.26 20.23
C GLU A 371 9.16 13.54 20.23
N ILE A 372 9.69 13.93 21.40
CA ILE A 372 10.58 15.08 21.54
C ILE A 372 11.88 14.86 20.79
N TRP A 373 12.51 13.71 20.98
CA TRP A 373 13.76 13.33 20.30
C TRP A 373 13.62 13.35 18.77
N ALA A 374 12.54 12.76 18.24
CA ALA A 374 12.29 12.74 16.81
C ALA A 374 12.03 14.14 16.24
N GLN A 375 11.43 15.04 17.02
CA GLN A 375 11.26 16.43 16.59
C GLN A 375 12.60 17.16 16.54
N MET A 376 13.42 17.05 17.57
CA MET A 376 14.76 17.65 17.60
C MET A 376 15.64 17.14 16.45
N TYR A 377 15.59 15.85 16.16
CA TYR A 377 16.31 15.25 15.02
C TYR A 377 15.92 15.88 13.69
N ARG A 378 14.62 16.10 13.49
CA ARG A 378 14.12 16.75 12.26
C ARG A 378 14.53 18.22 12.17
N ASP A 379 14.38 18.96 13.28
CA ASP A 379 14.73 20.38 13.31
C ASP A 379 16.22 20.57 13.01
N MET A 380 17.08 19.73 13.59
CA MET A 380 18.51 19.70 13.30
C MET A 380 18.80 19.33 11.83
N THR A 381 18.10 18.33 11.27
CA THR A 381 18.27 17.93 9.87
C THR A 381 17.82 19.02 8.91
N ASN A 382 16.71 19.72 9.21
CA ASN A 382 16.23 20.83 8.40
C ASN A 382 17.20 22.01 8.44
N ASP A 383 17.68 22.38 9.62
CA ASP A 383 18.66 23.44 9.77
C ASP A 383 19.93 23.14 8.95
N LEU A 384 20.39 21.89 9.00
CA LEU A 384 21.54 21.45 8.20
C LEU A 384 21.27 21.59 6.70
N VAL A 385 20.10 21.16 6.21
CA VAL A 385 19.72 21.28 4.80
C VAL A 385 19.63 22.75 4.38
N GLU A 386 19.00 23.61 5.19
CA GLU A 386 18.91 25.06 4.91
C GLU A 386 20.29 25.70 4.84
N ARG A 387 21.19 25.34 5.74
CA ARG A 387 22.59 25.81 5.73
C ARG A 387 23.37 25.31 4.52
N MET A 388 23.14 24.08 4.09
CA MET A 388 23.77 23.55 2.84
C MET A 388 23.28 24.30 1.61
N VAL A 389 21.97 24.57 1.49
CA VAL A 389 21.39 25.34 0.39
C VAL A 389 21.88 26.80 0.43
N GLY A 390 21.95 27.41 1.62
CA GLY A 390 22.42 28.76 1.85
C GLY A 390 23.94 28.92 1.96
N HIS A 391 24.73 27.86 1.70
CA HIS A 391 26.18 27.84 1.97
C HIS A 391 26.97 29.01 1.34
N ARG A 392 26.65 29.38 0.09
CA ARG A 392 27.30 30.52 -0.58
C ARG A 392 27.02 31.85 0.13
N THR A 393 25.81 32.05 0.64
CA THR A 393 25.43 33.25 1.37
C THR A 393 26.12 33.26 2.72
N ARG A 394 26.19 32.11 3.38
CA ARG A 394 26.87 31.93 4.67
C ARG A 394 28.35 32.25 4.59
N LEU A 395 29.06 31.75 3.55
CA LEU A 395 30.45 32.07 3.28
C LEU A 395 30.73 33.58 3.10
N ALA A 396 29.76 34.33 2.59
CA ALA A 396 29.88 35.76 2.38
C ALA A 396 29.51 36.61 3.62
N GLN A 397 28.70 36.10 4.54
CA GLN A 397 28.11 36.86 5.65
C GLN A 397 28.62 36.49 7.04
N GLU A 398 29.07 35.25 7.23
CA GLU A 398 29.53 34.73 8.52
C GLU A 398 31.05 34.62 8.61
N ALA A 399 31.64 34.99 9.74
CA ALA A 399 33.03 34.75 10.03
C ALA A 399 33.27 33.23 10.25
N SER A 400 34.36 32.70 9.71
CA SER A 400 34.69 31.27 9.77
C SER A 400 34.79 30.71 11.20
N GLU A 401 35.08 31.56 12.17
CA GLU A 401 35.22 31.22 13.60
C GLU A 401 33.88 30.84 14.24
N HIS A 402 32.75 31.31 13.72
CA HIS A 402 31.38 31.10 14.26
C HIS A 402 30.53 30.12 13.45
N TRP A 403 31.10 29.50 12.41
CA TRP A 403 30.31 28.63 11.52
C TRP A 403 29.67 27.42 12.20
N HIS A 404 30.24 26.94 13.30
CA HIS A 404 29.78 25.74 13.99
C HIS A 404 29.10 26.00 15.33
N ASP A 405 29.10 27.26 15.85
CA ASP A 405 28.59 27.55 17.19
C ASP A 405 27.14 27.14 17.38
N ASP A 406 26.27 27.45 16.43
CA ASP A 406 24.86 27.08 16.49
C ASP A 406 24.63 25.60 16.29
N GLU A 407 25.42 24.98 15.37
CA GLU A 407 25.37 23.54 15.10
C GLU A 407 25.77 22.73 16.31
N ASP A 408 26.85 23.13 17.00
CA ASP A 408 27.34 22.49 18.21
C ASP A 408 26.34 22.64 19.37
N ALA A 409 25.68 23.79 19.47
CA ALA A 409 24.63 24.01 20.45
C ALA A 409 23.42 23.11 20.23
N LEU A 410 22.95 22.99 19.00
CA LEU A 410 21.84 22.08 18.64
C LEU A 410 22.24 20.62 18.84
N LEU A 411 23.45 20.24 18.42
CA LEU A 411 23.98 18.89 18.61
C LEU A 411 24.06 18.52 20.09
N SER A 412 24.54 19.44 20.95
CA SER A 412 24.62 19.19 22.39
C SER A 412 23.24 18.92 23.00
N GLN A 413 22.21 19.70 22.63
CA GLN A 413 20.84 19.49 23.07
C GLN A 413 20.27 18.14 22.60
N TYR A 414 20.54 17.78 21.34
CA TYR A 414 20.15 16.49 20.77
C TYR A 414 20.80 15.32 21.52
N LEU A 415 22.11 15.41 21.83
CA LEU A 415 22.85 14.39 22.58
C LEU A 415 22.30 14.23 24.00
N ASP A 416 21.98 15.34 24.69
CA ASP A 416 21.35 15.31 26.00
C ASP A 416 19.99 14.61 25.99
N GLN A 417 19.17 14.88 24.96
CA GLN A 417 17.89 14.22 24.81
C GLN A 417 18.05 12.73 24.46
N THR A 418 18.99 12.40 23.59
CA THR A 418 19.34 11.01 23.25
C THR A 418 19.75 10.23 24.51
N ALA A 419 20.61 10.81 25.34
CA ALA A 419 21.03 10.21 26.61
C ALA A 419 19.86 9.96 27.58
N ARG A 420 18.82 10.82 27.58
CA ARG A 420 17.60 10.59 28.39
C ARG A 420 16.77 9.44 27.87
N VAL A 421 16.62 9.35 26.54
CA VAL A 421 15.92 8.24 25.87
C VAL A 421 16.64 6.93 26.15
N ASP A 422 17.95 6.88 25.93
CA ASP A 422 18.78 5.69 26.12
C ASP A 422 18.75 5.18 27.57
N ARG A 423 18.87 6.08 28.56
CA ARG A 423 18.77 5.71 29.99
C ARG A 423 17.43 5.08 30.32
N LEU A 424 16.33 5.62 29.80
CA LEU A 424 15.00 5.06 30.02
C LEU A 424 14.87 3.70 29.31
N GLN A 425 15.34 3.56 28.09
CA GLN A 425 15.30 2.29 27.36
C GLN A 425 16.11 1.19 28.03
N VAL A 426 17.33 1.50 28.50
CA VAL A 426 18.15 0.54 29.25
C VAL A 426 17.42 0.10 30.54
N LEU A 427 16.80 1.06 31.26
CA LEU A 427 16.02 0.74 32.45
C LEU A 427 14.82 -0.17 32.10
N ILE A 428 14.07 0.16 31.05
CA ILE A 428 12.93 -0.64 30.58
C ILE A 428 13.40 -2.07 30.22
N GLN A 429 14.47 -2.21 29.44
CA GLN A 429 14.96 -3.51 28.97
C GLN A 429 15.54 -4.36 30.10
N ALA A 430 16.27 -3.75 31.04
CA ALA A 430 16.90 -4.48 32.12
C ALA A 430 15.94 -4.75 33.29
N VAL A 431 15.14 -3.75 33.69
CA VAL A 431 14.35 -3.83 34.94
C VAL A 431 13.00 -4.51 34.75
N LEU A 432 12.29 -4.25 33.63
CA LEU A 432 10.91 -4.73 33.53
C LEU A 432 10.76 -6.25 33.51
N PRO A 433 11.49 -7.02 32.65
CA PRO A 433 11.38 -8.48 32.67
C PRO A 433 11.96 -9.09 33.95
N HIS A 434 13.18 -8.69 34.34
CA HIS A 434 13.87 -9.29 35.48
C HIS A 434 13.25 -8.87 36.82
N GLY A 435 12.80 -7.62 36.93
CA GLY A 435 12.07 -7.14 38.11
C GLY A 435 10.78 -7.90 38.35
N TRP A 436 10.06 -8.26 37.27
CA TRP A 436 8.88 -9.12 37.39
C TRP A 436 9.23 -10.51 37.98
N LEU A 437 10.34 -11.12 37.57
CA LEU A 437 10.77 -12.39 38.17
C LEU A 437 10.96 -12.27 39.69
N VAL A 438 11.61 -11.21 40.14
CA VAL A 438 11.83 -10.95 41.57
C VAL A 438 10.48 -10.75 42.28
N VAL A 439 9.61 -9.91 41.75
CA VAL A 439 8.27 -9.62 42.34
C VAL A 439 7.43 -10.91 42.37
N GLY A 440 7.44 -11.69 41.29
CA GLY A 440 6.71 -12.96 41.20
C GLY A 440 7.20 -14.01 42.21
N LEU A 441 8.51 -14.12 42.40
CA LEU A 441 9.09 -15.02 43.38
C LEU A 441 8.81 -14.56 44.83
N ILE A 442 8.92 -13.25 45.12
CA ILE A 442 8.54 -12.67 46.41
C ILE A 442 7.05 -12.91 46.68
N GLY A 443 6.19 -12.79 45.69
CA GLY A 443 4.75 -13.04 45.81
C GLY A 443 4.40 -14.49 46.12
N LEU A 444 5.33 -15.47 45.93
CA LEU A 444 5.17 -16.85 46.37
C LEU A 444 5.51 -17.09 47.85
N ILE A 445 6.24 -16.18 48.50
CA ILE A 445 6.67 -16.34 49.90
C ILE A 445 5.47 -16.53 50.86
N PRO A 446 4.40 -15.74 50.81
CA PRO A 446 3.23 -15.92 51.67
C PRO A 446 2.57 -17.32 51.47
N VAL A 447 2.59 -17.82 50.24
CA VAL A 447 2.04 -19.14 49.89
C VAL A 447 2.88 -20.27 50.50
N MET A 448 4.20 -20.08 50.59
CA MET A 448 5.12 -21.04 51.16
C MET A 448 5.14 -21.05 52.71
N LEU A 449 4.84 -19.90 53.30
CA LEU A 449 4.76 -19.74 54.77
C LEU A 449 3.38 -20.16 55.35
N GLY A 450 2.38 -20.32 54.48
CA GLY A 450 1.02 -20.73 54.84
C GLY A 450 0.84 -22.27 54.87
N PRO A 451 -0.41 -22.75 54.84
CA PRO A 451 -0.68 -24.19 54.70
C PRO A 451 0.00 -24.73 53.42
N PRO A 452 0.54 -25.95 53.47
CA PRO A 452 1.29 -26.49 52.31
C PRO A 452 0.46 -26.42 51.03
N PRO A 453 0.95 -25.69 50.03
CA PRO A 453 0.21 -25.52 48.75
C PRO A 453 0.20 -26.86 47.99
N SER A 454 -0.81 -27.08 47.17
CA SER A 454 -0.77 -28.21 46.24
C SER A 454 0.41 -28.05 45.28
N LEU A 455 1.17 -29.12 45.05
CA LEU A 455 2.30 -29.11 44.11
C LEU A 455 1.87 -28.63 42.71
N VAL A 456 0.65 -28.98 42.30
CA VAL A 456 0.05 -28.57 41.03
C VAL A 456 -0.18 -27.03 41.00
N GLY A 457 -0.74 -26.47 42.07
CA GLY A 457 -0.96 -25.03 42.18
C GLY A 457 0.35 -24.22 42.14
N LEU A 458 1.39 -24.74 42.83
CA LEU A 458 2.73 -24.14 42.79
C LEU A 458 3.34 -24.19 41.39
N ALA A 459 3.24 -25.32 40.70
CA ALA A 459 3.72 -25.45 39.33
C ALA A 459 3.00 -24.50 38.36
N ILE A 460 1.66 -24.30 38.52
CA ILE A 460 0.88 -23.36 37.73
C ILE A 460 1.36 -21.92 38.02
N SER A 461 1.58 -21.54 39.26
CA SER A 461 2.08 -20.23 39.63
C SER A 461 3.46 -19.94 39.02
N LEU A 462 4.39 -20.92 39.12
CA LEU A 462 5.72 -20.77 38.53
C LEU A 462 5.66 -20.66 36.99
N GLY A 463 4.84 -21.50 36.35
CA GLY A 463 4.59 -21.43 34.93
C GLY A 463 3.99 -20.09 34.50
N GLY A 464 3.06 -19.53 35.28
CA GLY A 464 2.48 -18.20 35.07
C GLY A 464 3.52 -17.07 35.18
N ILE A 465 4.42 -17.14 36.18
CA ILE A 465 5.53 -16.19 36.35
C ILE A 465 6.46 -16.22 35.13
N MET A 466 6.83 -17.42 34.67
CA MET A 466 7.70 -17.62 33.51
C MET A 466 7.05 -17.14 32.20
N LEU A 467 5.77 -17.45 31.99
CA LEU A 467 5.03 -16.97 30.82
C LEU A 467 4.90 -15.46 30.82
N ALA A 468 4.61 -14.85 31.98
CA ALA A 468 4.56 -13.41 32.14
C ALA A 468 5.92 -12.75 31.83
N ASN A 469 7.02 -13.36 32.31
CA ASN A 469 8.36 -12.88 31.99
C ASN A 469 8.67 -12.95 30.50
N GLN A 470 8.35 -14.06 29.86
CA GLN A 470 8.52 -14.20 28.41
C GLN A 470 7.72 -13.16 27.61
N ALA A 471 6.46 -12.95 27.99
CA ALA A 471 5.59 -11.96 27.37
C ALA A 471 6.10 -10.52 27.56
N LEU A 472 6.59 -10.19 28.78
CA LEU A 472 7.20 -8.89 29.07
C LEU A 472 8.49 -8.68 28.26
N THR A 473 9.32 -9.71 28.15
CA THR A 473 10.54 -9.64 27.34
C THR A 473 10.22 -9.37 25.86
N GLN A 474 9.21 -10.04 25.29
CA GLN A 474 8.77 -9.80 23.93
C GLN A 474 8.16 -8.40 23.75
N LEU A 475 7.34 -7.94 24.71
CA LEU A 475 6.76 -6.62 24.72
C LEU A 475 7.84 -5.53 24.70
N VAL A 476 8.81 -5.66 25.61
CA VAL A 476 9.92 -4.70 25.75
C VAL A 476 10.82 -4.69 24.53
N ALA A 477 11.13 -5.85 23.95
CA ALA A 477 11.92 -5.96 22.73
C ALA A 477 11.22 -5.34 21.50
N GLY A 478 9.89 -5.44 21.42
CA GLY A 478 9.11 -4.87 20.32
C GLY A 478 8.69 -3.40 20.55
N ALA A 479 8.75 -2.91 21.78
CA ALA A 479 8.30 -1.57 22.15
C ALA A 479 8.96 -0.43 21.36
N PRO A 480 10.29 -0.41 21.12
CA PRO A 480 10.92 0.65 20.33
C PRO A 480 10.35 0.74 18.91
N SER A 481 10.10 -0.40 18.27
CA SER A 481 9.49 -0.44 16.95
C SER A 481 8.08 0.15 16.95
N LEU A 482 7.27 -0.17 17.98
CA LEU A 482 5.92 0.38 18.09
C LEU A 482 5.95 1.90 18.34
N VAL A 483 6.85 2.37 19.22
CA VAL A 483 7.05 3.79 19.51
C VAL A 483 7.41 4.55 18.22
N MET A 484 8.39 4.04 17.46
CA MET A 484 8.78 4.64 16.19
C MET A 484 7.63 4.65 15.17
N ALA A 485 6.81 3.58 15.12
CA ALA A 485 5.62 3.54 14.27
C ALA A 485 4.61 4.64 14.62
N VAL A 486 4.33 4.83 15.90
CA VAL A 486 3.39 5.87 16.36
C VAL A 486 3.92 7.27 16.04
N VAL A 487 5.21 7.51 16.26
CA VAL A 487 5.87 8.78 15.94
C VAL A 487 5.81 9.05 14.44
N ALA A 488 6.21 8.08 13.61
CA ALA A 488 6.17 8.20 12.15
C ALA A 488 4.72 8.37 11.64
N TRP A 489 3.75 7.64 12.20
CA TRP A 489 2.34 7.79 11.83
C TRP A 489 1.79 9.19 12.06
N LYS A 490 2.12 9.81 13.20
CA LYS A 490 1.72 11.21 13.49
C LYS A 490 2.24 12.18 12.45
N GLN A 491 3.43 11.94 11.92
CA GLN A 491 4.05 12.78 10.89
C GLN A 491 3.44 12.56 9.51
N LEU A 492 3.02 11.31 9.23
CA LEU A 492 2.40 10.92 7.97
C LEU A 492 0.89 11.21 7.93
N GLN A 493 0.29 11.64 9.05
CA GLN A 493 -1.13 11.98 9.12
C GLN A 493 -1.57 12.99 8.05
N PRO A 494 -0.84 14.09 7.74
CA PRO A 494 -1.21 15.00 6.67
C PRO A 494 -1.26 14.33 5.29
N LEU A 495 -0.32 13.41 5.01
CA LEU A 495 -0.32 12.62 3.76
C LEU A 495 -1.52 11.67 3.71
N HIS A 496 -1.85 11.06 4.85
CA HIS A 496 -3.01 10.20 4.96
C HIS A 496 -4.34 10.96 4.76
N GLU A 497 -4.46 12.17 5.30
CA GLU A 497 -5.62 13.04 5.08
C GLU A 497 -5.70 13.52 3.63
N ALA A 498 -4.58 13.90 3.02
CA ALA A 498 -4.52 14.25 1.61
C ALA A 498 -4.94 13.06 0.71
N ALA A 499 -4.55 11.84 1.08
CA ALA A 499 -4.94 10.63 0.35
C ALA A 499 -6.45 10.32 0.39
N LYS A 500 -7.21 10.90 1.30
CA LYS A 500 -8.68 10.76 1.35
C LYS A 500 -9.38 11.69 0.36
N ARG A 501 -8.67 12.71 -0.16
CA ARG A 501 -9.25 13.63 -1.13
C ARG A 501 -9.55 12.84 -2.40
N PRO A 502 -10.80 12.89 -2.92
CA PRO A 502 -11.08 12.25 -4.19
C PRO A 502 -10.21 12.90 -5.26
N MET A 503 -9.67 12.08 -6.15
CA MET A 503 -8.99 12.60 -7.34
C MET A 503 -10.00 13.44 -8.12
N GLU A 504 -9.62 14.66 -8.56
CA GLU A 504 -10.50 15.48 -9.40
C GLU A 504 -10.94 14.60 -10.58
N ALA A 505 -12.20 14.17 -10.52
CA ALA A 505 -12.74 13.29 -11.55
C ALA A 505 -12.62 14.02 -12.88
N THR A 506 -11.92 13.41 -13.83
CA THR A 506 -12.11 13.78 -15.23
C THR A 506 -13.52 13.30 -15.55
N THR A 507 -14.50 14.19 -15.57
CA THR A 507 -15.85 13.79 -15.92
C THR A 507 -15.81 13.30 -17.36
N VAL A 508 -16.42 12.16 -17.60
CA VAL A 508 -16.53 11.58 -18.94
C VAL A 508 -17.13 12.58 -19.92
N GLU A 509 -18.12 13.33 -19.44
CA GLU A 509 -18.72 14.45 -20.16
C GLU A 509 -17.71 15.56 -20.48
N GLY A 510 -16.83 15.90 -19.54
CA GLY A 510 -15.77 16.89 -19.75
C GLY A 510 -14.74 16.48 -20.81
N GLY A 511 -14.39 15.19 -20.89
CA GLY A 511 -13.50 14.65 -21.92
C GLY A 511 -14.12 14.70 -23.33
N GLN A 512 -15.39 14.33 -23.45
CA GLN A 512 -16.15 14.40 -24.72
C GLN A 512 -16.41 15.84 -25.14
N LEU A 513 -16.77 16.72 -24.21
CA LEU A 513 -16.91 18.15 -24.44
C LEU A 513 -15.60 18.77 -24.96
N ALA A 514 -14.47 18.42 -24.32
CA ALA A 514 -13.16 18.93 -24.74
C ALA A 514 -12.75 18.45 -26.15
N ALA A 515 -13.05 17.22 -26.52
CA ALA A 515 -12.75 16.67 -27.84
C ALA A 515 -13.57 17.34 -28.96
N GLY A 516 -14.80 17.78 -28.67
CA GLY A 516 -15.67 18.52 -29.59
C GLY A 516 -15.36 20.01 -29.75
N LEU A 517 -14.55 20.56 -28.85
CA LEU A 517 -14.25 22.00 -28.78
C LEU A 517 -13.16 22.43 -29.81
N ARG A 518 -13.49 22.56 -31.07
CA ARG A 518 -12.60 23.28 -32.03
C ARG A 518 -12.79 24.78 -31.89
N ALA A 519 -11.67 25.54 -31.82
CA ALA A 519 -11.71 26.99 -31.73
C ALA A 519 -12.10 27.58 -33.07
N GLU A 520 -13.15 28.40 -33.08
CA GLU A 520 -13.41 29.32 -34.19
C GLU A 520 -12.58 30.60 -34.01
N PRO A 521 -12.09 31.21 -35.10
CA PRO A 521 -11.37 32.48 -35.02
C PRO A 521 -12.21 33.57 -34.34
N GLY A 522 -11.66 34.19 -33.28
CA GLY A 522 -12.34 35.25 -32.53
C GLY A 522 -13.26 34.80 -31.40
N GLU A 523 -13.43 33.50 -31.20
CA GLU A 523 -14.17 32.94 -30.06
C GLU A 523 -13.43 33.20 -28.74
N ALA A 524 -14.18 33.52 -27.67
CA ALA A 524 -13.61 33.65 -26.32
C ALA A 524 -13.20 32.27 -25.75
N ILE A 525 -11.89 32.03 -25.65
CA ILE A 525 -11.33 30.77 -25.10
C ILE A 525 -11.39 30.82 -23.58
N ILE A 526 -10.98 31.90 -22.94
CA ILE A 526 -11.05 32.08 -21.50
C ILE A 526 -11.86 33.31 -21.18
N ARG A 527 -12.76 33.18 -20.25
CA ARG A 527 -13.55 34.28 -19.71
C ARG A 527 -13.52 34.27 -18.19
N ALA A 528 -12.97 35.32 -17.60
CA ALA A 528 -12.97 35.55 -16.16
C ALA A 528 -13.84 36.74 -15.81
N ARG A 529 -14.72 36.61 -14.82
CA ARG A 529 -15.59 37.68 -14.31
C ARG A 529 -15.55 37.73 -12.81
N GLY A 530 -15.18 38.88 -12.24
CA GLY A 530 -15.14 39.08 -10.79
C GLY A 530 -14.11 38.18 -10.08
N LEU A 531 -13.07 37.72 -10.80
CA LEU A 531 -12.11 36.74 -10.29
C LEU A 531 -11.34 37.32 -9.12
N SER A 532 -11.47 36.67 -7.96
CA SER A 532 -10.83 37.08 -6.72
C SER A 532 -10.07 35.91 -6.10
N PHE A 533 -8.89 36.19 -5.55
CA PHE A 533 -8.05 35.16 -4.95
C PHE A 533 -7.27 35.69 -3.76
N ARG A 534 -7.19 34.83 -2.72
CA ARG A 534 -6.35 34.99 -1.53
C ARG A 534 -5.71 33.67 -1.14
N TYR A 535 -4.48 33.71 -0.63
CA TYR A 535 -3.74 32.49 -0.24
C TYR A 535 -4.22 31.88 1.08
N ARG A 536 -4.85 32.69 1.95
CA ARG A 536 -5.41 32.25 3.24
C ARG A 536 -6.82 32.82 3.36
N GLU A 537 -7.73 32.06 3.96
CA GLU A 537 -9.14 32.48 4.11
C GLU A 537 -9.32 33.85 4.77
N GLN A 538 -8.46 34.19 5.73
CA GLN A 538 -8.45 35.48 6.41
C GLN A 538 -7.37 36.44 5.87
N GLY A 539 -6.68 36.09 4.78
CA GLY A 539 -5.59 36.87 4.19
C GLY A 539 -6.07 37.98 3.27
N ARG A 540 -5.14 38.89 2.96
CA ARG A 540 -5.36 39.96 1.95
C ARG A 540 -5.58 39.33 0.57
N TYR A 541 -6.51 39.89 -0.19
CA TYR A 541 -6.69 39.54 -1.60
C TYR A 541 -5.45 39.89 -2.42
N VAL A 542 -4.96 38.94 -3.19
CA VAL A 542 -3.89 39.14 -4.17
C VAL A 542 -4.46 39.59 -5.50
N LEU A 543 -5.64 39.04 -5.83
CA LEU A 543 -6.47 39.48 -6.97
C LEU A 543 -7.86 39.77 -6.43
N GLN A 544 -8.44 40.87 -6.86
CA GLN A 544 -9.78 41.31 -6.47
C GLN A 544 -10.53 41.83 -7.67
N ASP A 545 -11.70 41.26 -7.92
CA ASP A 545 -12.63 41.69 -8.99
C ASP A 545 -11.98 41.79 -10.38
N CYS A 546 -11.14 40.81 -10.74
CA CYS A 546 -10.41 40.79 -11.98
C CYS A 546 -11.28 40.27 -13.13
N HIS A 547 -11.30 40.99 -14.26
CA HIS A 547 -12.02 40.64 -15.47
C HIS A 547 -11.02 40.44 -16.61
N VAL A 548 -11.05 39.27 -17.26
CA VAL A 548 -10.16 38.93 -18.38
C VAL A 548 -10.93 38.14 -19.42
N ASP A 549 -10.88 38.56 -20.67
CA ASP A 549 -11.38 37.82 -21.82
C ASP A 549 -10.19 37.53 -22.75
N ILE A 550 -9.95 36.28 -23.07
CA ILE A 550 -8.90 35.82 -23.97
C ILE A 550 -9.58 35.11 -25.14
N ARG A 551 -9.33 35.60 -26.37
CA ARG A 551 -9.91 35.06 -27.60
C ARG A 551 -8.90 34.23 -28.38
N SER A 552 -9.40 33.40 -29.28
CA SER A 552 -8.56 32.62 -30.20
C SER A 552 -7.68 33.55 -31.04
N GLY A 553 -6.35 33.33 -30.96
CA GLY A 553 -5.34 34.13 -31.64
C GLY A 553 -4.80 35.33 -30.85
N ASP A 554 -5.34 35.65 -29.68
CA ASP A 554 -4.85 36.76 -28.85
C ASP A 554 -3.41 36.51 -28.36
N ARG A 555 -2.64 37.58 -28.32
CA ARG A 555 -1.30 37.61 -27.68
C ARG A 555 -1.34 38.71 -26.62
N LEU A 556 -1.38 38.31 -25.37
CA LEU A 556 -1.52 39.22 -24.24
C LEU A 556 -0.20 39.34 -23.48
N LEU A 557 0.19 40.57 -23.17
CA LEU A 557 1.31 40.88 -22.28
C LEU A 557 0.75 41.28 -20.92
N LEU A 558 1.19 40.57 -19.86
CA LEU A 558 0.80 40.84 -18.47
C LEU A 558 1.92 41.62 -17.78
N GLU A 559 1.73 42.91 -17.55
CA GLU A 559 2.69 43.80 -16.92
C GLU A 559 2.29 44.17 -15.49
N GLY A 560 3.26 44.54 -14.70
CA GLY A 560 3.06 44.99 -13.31
C GLY A 560 4.28 44.77 -12.42
N GLY A 561 4.31 45.42 -11.28
CA GLY A 561 5.38 45.31 -10.29
C GLY A 561 5.56 43.91 -9.73
N SER A 562 6.70 43.64 -9.10
CA SER A 562 6.94 42.39 -8.37
C SER A 562 5.92 42.25 -7.22
N GLY A 563 5.31 41.08 -7.05
CA GLY A 563 4.24 40.87 -6.08
C GLY A 563 2.83 41.29 -6.55
N GLY A 564 2.66 41.88 -7.76
CA GLY A 564 1.38 42.33 -8.30
C GLY A 564 0.39 41.24 -8.72
N GLY A 565 0.62 39.96 -8.37
CA GLY A 565 -0.33 38.88 -8.63
C GLY A 565 -0.26 38.25 -10.03
N LYS A 566 0.72 38.61 -10.89
CA LYS A 566 0.86 38.06 -12.25
C LYS A 566 0.95 36.53 -12.30
N SER A 567 1.85 35.96 -11.53
CA SER A 567 2.01 34.48 -11.43
C SER A 567 0.78 33.81 -10.81
N THR A 568 0.08 34.50 -9.91
CA THR A 568 -1.17 34.05 -9.32
C THR A 568 -2.29 33.98 -10.35
N LEU A 569 -2.40 35.01 -11.19
CA LEU A 569 -3.38 35.02 -12.28
C LEU A 569 -3.08 33.90 -13.29
N ALA A 570 -1.83 33.72 -13.69
CA ALA A 570 -1.42 32.62 -14.58
C ALA A 570 -1.76 31.25 -13.98
N ALA A 571 -1.52 31.05 -12.68
CA ALA A 571 -1.86 29.82 -11.98
C ALA A 571 -3.37 29.56 -11.88
N LEU A 572 -4.20 30.59 -11.76
CA LEU A 572 -5.66 30.49 -11.82
C LEU A 572 -6.14 30.12 -13.23
N LEU A 573 -5.66 30.84 -14.25
CA LEU A 573 -6.04 30.60 -15.65
C LEU A 573 -5.64 29.19 -16.11
N SER A 574 -4.49 28.69 -15.71
CA SER A 574 -4.03 27.32 -16.01
C SER A 574 -4.71 26.23 -15.15
N GLY A 575 -5.59 26.60 -14.23
CA GLY A 575 -6.28 25.64 -13.35
C GLY A 575 -5.38 24.98 -12.30
N LEU A 576 -4.18 25.50 -12.07
CA LEU A 576 -3.31 25.06 -10.97
C LEU A 576 -3.86 25.51 -9.61
N ARG A 577 -4.71 26.55 -9.60
CA ARG A 577 -5.38 27.07 -8.40
C ARG A 577 -6.87 27.26 -8.64
N GLN A 578 -7.63 27.22 -7.54
CA GLN A 578 -9.04 27.58 -7.57
C GLN A 578 -9.21 29.01 -7.10
N SER A 579 -10.14 29.76 -7.73
CA SER A 579 -10.48 31.11 -7.30
C SER A 579 -11.20 31.10 -5.96
N SER A 580 -10.97 32.13 -5.13
CA SER A 580 -11.75 32.34 -3.90
C SER A 580 -13.13 32.93 -4.18
N GLY A 581 -13.35 33.51 -5.38
CA GLY A 581 -14.60 34.08 -5.83
C GLY A 581 -14.54 34.46 -7.32
N GLY A 582 -15.70 34.71 -7.90
CA GLY A 582 -15.85 35.01 -9.33
C GLY A 582 -16.04 33.74 -10.17
N ILE A 583 -16.14 33.93 -11.48
CA ILE A 583 -16.37 32.87 -12.47
C ILE A 583 -15.19 32.85 -13.43
N LEU A 584 -14.66 31.65 -13.66
CA LEU A 584 -13.62 31.37 -14.64
C LEU A 584 -14.12 30.25 -15.56
N LEU A 585 -14.26 30.57 -16.84
CA LEU A 585 -14.77 29.67 -17.87
C LEU A 585 -13.72 29.45 -18.96
N PHE A 586 -13.55 28.22 -19.38
CA PHE A 586 -12.85 27.83 -20.59
C PHE A 586 -13.90 27.38 -21.61
N ARG A 587 -14.02 28.15 -22.73
CA ARG A 587 -15.04 27.95 -23.78
C ARG A 587 -16.45 27.74 -23.23
N GLY A 588 -16.83 28.55 -22.23
CA GLY A 588 -18.16 28.52 -21.63
C GLY A 588 -18.36 27.51 -20.52
N TYR A 589 -17.41 26.64 -20.27
CA TYR A 589 -17.47 25.61 -19.21
C TYR A 589 -16.57 25.97 -18.04
N ASP A 590 -17.03 25.72 -16.85
CA ASP A 590 -16.25 25.89 -15.64
C ASP A 590 -15.33 24.65 -15.37
N ARG A 591 -14.40 24.80 -14.44
CA ARG A 591 -13.46 23.73 -14.07
C ARG A 591 -14.16 22.51 -13.46
N MET A 592 -15.29 22.70 -12.78
CA MET A 592 -16.03 21.61 -12.18
C MET A 592 -16.69 20.71 -13.25
N THR A 593 -17.20 21.33 -14.31
CA THR A 593 -17.81 20.63 -15.46
C THR A 593 -16.76 19.93 -16.32
N LEU A 594 -15.64 20.58 -16.63
CA LEU A 594 -14.59 20.00 -17.47
C LEU A 594 -13.72 18.97 -16.71
N GLY A 595 -13.62 19.11 -15.41
CA GLY A 595 -12.64 18.40 -14.59
C GLY A 595 -11.25 19.05 -14.66
N GLY A 596 -10.54 19.09 -13.53
CA GLY A 596 -9.24 19.78 -13.43
C GLY A 596 -8.16 19.21 -14.35
N ALA A 597 -8.17 17.89 -14.59
CA ALA A 597 -7.22 17.24 -15.49
C ALA A 597 -7.45 17.65 -16.96
N THR A 598 -8.71 17.68 -17.42
CA THR A 598 -9.09 18.12 -18.76
C THR A 598 -8.74 19.59 -18.97
N TRP A 599 -9.01 20.45 -17.95
CA TRP A 599 -8.64 21.87 -17.99
C TRP A 599 -7.13 22.05 -18.22
N ARG A 600 -6.29 21.39 -17.42
CA ARG A 600 -4.82 21.49 -17.50
C ARG A 600 -4.23 20.94 -18.81
N ARG A 601 -4.91 20.00 -19.47
CA ARG A 601 -4.53 19.57 -20.81
C ARG A 601 -4.77 20.63 -21.89
N GLN A 602 -5.76 21.47 -21.68
CA GLN A 602 -6.15 22.51 -22.64
C GLN A 602 -5.44 23.85 -22.38
N VAL A 603 -5.12 24.16 -21.13
CA VAL A 603 -4.46 25.41 -20.73
C VAL A 603 -3.15 25.07 -20.03
N VAL A 604 -2.05 25.27 -20.74
CA VAL A 604 -0.70 24.93 -20.26
C VAL A 604 0.02 26.19 -19.79
N SER A 605 0.72 26.09 -18.67
CA SER A 605 1.60 27.15 -18.15
C SER A 605 3.05 26.73 -18.31
N VAL A 606 3.86 27.61 -18.90
CA VAL A 606 5.32 27.44 -18.96
C VAL A 606 5.93 28.23 -17.80
N PRO A 607 6.59 27.56 -16.87
CA PRO A 607 7.15 28.22 -15.69
C PRO A 607 8.42 29.01 -15.99
N GLN A 608 8.69 30.03 -15.16
CA GLN A 608 9.84 30.92 -15.32
C GLN A 608 11.19 30.25 -15.05
N PHE A 609 11.23 29.32 -14.12
CA PHE A 609 12.46 28.63 -13.69
C PHE A 609 12.39 27.16 -14.06
N HIS A 610 13.34 26.65 -14.84
CA HIS A 610 13.41 25.28 -15.29
C HIS A 610 13.75 24.29 -14.16
N GLU A 611 14.41 24.75 -13.10
CA GLU A 611 14.85 23.94 -11.95
C GLU A 611 13.69 23.24 -11.22
N ASN A 612 12.47 23.72 -11.41
CA ASN A 612 11.29 23.18 -10.72
C ASN A 612 10.44 22.25 -11.59
N HIS A 613 10.88 21.89 -12.81
CA HIS A 613 9.89 21.48 -13.81
C HIS A 613 10.18 20.24 -14.61
N VAL A 614 11.32 19.61 -14.50
CA VAL A 614 11.62 18.47 -15.37
C VAL A 614 11.88 17.23 -14.52
N PHE A 615 10.86 16.41 -14.43
CA PHE A 615 11.08 14.98 -14.18
C PHE A 615 11.24 14.33 -15.57
N THR A 616 12.45 14.32 -16.10
CA THR A 616 12.79 13.45 -17.20
C THR A 616 12.93 12.05 -16.64
N GLY A 617 12.01 11.15 -17.05
CA GLY A 617 12.15 9.72 -16.86
C GLY A 617 13.32 9.15 -17.66
#